data_bf8787b55524031c6713cfd7b20c681f
#
_entry.id   bf8787b55524031c6713cfd7b20c681f
#
_cell.length_a   1.000
_cell.length_b   1.000
_cell.length_c   1.000
_cell.angle_alpha   90.00
_cell.angle_beta   90.00
_cell.angle_gamma   90.00
#
_symmetry.space_group_name_H-M   'P 1'
#
loop_
_entity.id
_entity.type
_entity.pdbx_description
1 polymer ?
#
loop_
_entity_poly.entity_id
_entity_poly.type
_entity_poly.pdbx_seq_one_letter_code
_entity_poly.pdbx_strand_id
1 'polypeptide(L)'
;AEHGFTGGYTIVKDAVRAWKRSHQEVFLPLVHPPGESQVDFGEAIVKLGGQETKVALFVMTLPYSGAIFVQAFPRECTETFLEGHRQAFAFFSGVPRRISYDNSAIAVIKVLQGRERKLTKEFLRLQSHYLFQEHFCLVRRANEKGHVERLLGYARRNFLVPVPEVASLVALNEALAERCRMDLEHRTRGKSGSKGDPLVEDRAAFLPLPKQPFEARRIEQAS
;
A
#
# COMPACT_ATOMS: atom_id res chain seq x y z
N ALA A 1 46.99 13.36 -5.18
CA ALA A 1 47.06 14.07 -6.48
C ALA A 1 47.30 13.13 -7.68
N GLU A 2 46.65 11.97 -7.68
CA GLU A 2 46.76 10.97 -8.78
C GLU A 2 46.15 11.42 -10.12
N HIS A 3 45.36 12.50 -10.14
CA HIS A 3 44.67 12.98 -11.35
C HIS A 3 45.00 14.41 -11.75
N GLY A 4 46.16 14.96 -11.29
CA GLY A 4 46.67 16.27 -11.72
C GLY A 4 45.83 17.49 -11.35
N PHE A 5 44.81 17.33 -10.47
CA PHE A 5 43.97 18.44 -10.02
C PHE A 5 44.67 19.26 -8.94
N THR A 6 44.89 20.58 -9.23
CA THR A 6 45.55 21.52 -8.32
C THR A 6 44.61 22.49 -7.61
N GLY A 7 43.31 22.34 -7.79
CA GLY A 7 42.28 23.20 -7.19
C GLY A 7 41.95 22.84 -5.76
N GLY A 8 41.47 23.82 -4.99
CA GLY A 8 41.01 23.64 -3.62
C GLY A 8 39.63 22.93 -3.51
N TYR A 9 39.27 22.47 -2.29
CA TYR A 9 38.03 21.83 -1.97
C TYR A 9 36.76 22.59 -2.45
N THR A 10 36.80 23.92 -2.39
CA THR A 10 35.68 24.78 -2.81
C THR A 10 35.35 24.60 -4.29
N ILE A 11 36.36 24.52 -5.17
CA ILE A 11 36.18 24.35 -6.61
C ILE A 11 35.52 22.99 -6.90
N VAL A 12 35.98 21.92 -6.23
CA VAL A 12 35.35 20.58 -6.36
C VAL A 12 33.92 20.60 -5.84
N LYS A 13 33.69 21.24 -4.71
CA LYS A 13 32.35 21.38 -4.12
C LYS A 13 31.37 22.10 -5.06
N ASP A 14 31.81 23.20 -5.68
CA ASP A 14 31.01 24.00 -6.60
C ASP A 14 30.76 23.25 -7.92
N ALA A 15 31.77 22.56 -8.45
CA ALA A 15 31.63 21.70 -9.62
C ALA A 15 30.63 20.54 -9.35
N VAL A 16 30.72 19.86 -8.20
CA VAL A 16 29.77 18.81 -7.79
C VAL A 16 28.40 19.40 -7.60
N ARG A 17 28.26 20.62 -7.05
CA ARG A 17 26.97 21.29 -6.90
C ARG A 17 26.35 21.65 -8.25
N ALA A 18 27.13 22.16 -9.18
CA ALA A 18 26.72 22.47 -10.56
C ALA A 18 26.29 21.17 -11.29
N TRP A 19 27.09 20.11 -11.18
CA TRP A 19 26.78 18.81 -11.76
C TRP A 19 25.50 18.22 -11.17
N LYS A 20 25.31 18.26 -9.85
CA LYS A 20 24.06 17.81 -9.20
C LYS A 20 22.83 18.61 -9.65
N ARG A 21 22.97 19.92 -9.92
CA ARG A 21 21.89 20.76 -10.44
C ARG A 21 21.54 20.41 -11.90
N SER A 22 22.54 20.18 -12.75
CA SER A 22 22.33 19.81 -14.16
C SER A 22 21.82 18.38 -14.34
N HIS A 23 22.05 17.51 -13.34
CA HIS A 23 21.61 16.13 -13.30
C HIS A 23 20.48 15.90 -12.26
N GLN A 24 19.78 16.97 -11.86
CA GLN A 24 18.55 16.80 -11.10
C GLN A 24 17.55 16.07 -12.00
N GLU A 25 17.26 14.82 -11.66
CA GLU A 25 16.12 14.13 -12.22
C GLU A 25 14.87 15.00 -12.00
N VAL A 26 14.20 15.38 -13.07
CA VAL A 26 12.92 16.08 -12.97
C VAL A 26 11.96 15.10 -12.30
N PHE A 27 11.66 15.34 -11.04
CA PHE A 27 10.68 14.56 -10.30
C PHE A 27 9.30 14.89 -10.88
N LEU A 28 8.86 14.10 -11.85
CA LEU A 28 7.47 14.11 -12.28
C LEU A 28 6.66 13.36 -11.21
N PRO A 29 5.73 14.03 -10.51
CA PRO A 29 4.84 13.34 -9.60
C PRO A 29 4.13 12.22 -10.36
N LEU A 30 4.16 11.01 -9.81
CA LEU A 30 3.44 9.89 -10.39
C LEU A 30 1.94 10.21 -10.28
N VAL A 31 1.30 10.48 -11.42
CA VAL A 31 -0.15 10.71 -11.48
C VAL A 31 -0.83 9.36 -11.61
N HIS A 32 -1.62 9.00 -10.62
CA HIS A 32 -2.44 7.79 -10.65
C HIS A 32 -3.83 8.13 -11.19
N PRO A 33 -4.33 7.45 -12.22
CA PRO A 33 -5.71 7.61 -12.66
C PRO A 33 -6.69 7.02 -11.64
N PRO A 34 -7.97 7.39 -11.68
CA PRO A 34 -9.01 6.75 -10.89
C PRO A 34 -9.06 5.24 -11.11
N GLY A 35 -9.36 4.49 -10.06
CA GLY A 35 -9.48 3.03 -10.12
C GLY A 35 -8.17 2.26 -9.95
N GLU A 36 -7.06 2.92 -9.62
CA GLU A 36 -5.83 2.26 -9.18
C GLU A 36 -5.74 2.20 -7.65
N SER A 37 -5.09 1.15 -7.14
CA SER A 37 -4.79 1.01 -5.72
C SER A 37 -3.35 0.55 -5.47
N GLN A 38 -2.91 0.73 -4.23
CA GLN A 38 -1.65 0.22 -3.72
C GLN A 38 -1.90 -0.56 -2.44
N VAL A 39 -1.23 -1.69 -2.29
CA VAL A 39 -1.34 -2.57 -1.12
C VAL A 39 0.03 -2.77 -0.49
N ASP A 40 0.05 -2.72 0.82
CA ASP A 40 1.22 -3.02 1.62
C ASP A 40 0.85 -3.71 2.93
N PHE A 41 1.81 -4.45 3.50
CA PHE A 41 1.77 -4.97 4.85
C PHE A 41 2.81 -4.27 5.72
N GLY A 42 2.46 -4.07 6.97
CA GLY A 42 3.38 -3.56 7.95
C GLY A 42 3.04 -4.08 9.34
N GLU A 43 3.81 -3.65 10.32
CA GLU A 43 3.65 -4.09 11.70
C GLU A 43 3.34 -2.90 12.59
N ALA A 44 2.56 -3.14 13.64
CA ALA A 44 2.33 -2.16 14.70
C ALA A 44 2.26 -2.86 16.06
N ILE A 45 2.51 -2.08 17.11
CA ILE A 45 2.30 -2.50 18.49
C ILE A 45 1.02 -1.85 18.98
N VAL A 46 0.13 -2.65 19.56
CA VAL A 46 -1.15 -2.24 20.14
C VAL A 46 -1.32 -2.91 21.51
N LYS A 47 -2.27 -2.46 22.33
CA LYS A 47 -2.61 -3.13 23.56
C LYS A 47 -3.93 -3.86 23.41
N LEU A 48 -3.90 -5.19 23.48
CA LEU A 48 -5.08 -6.06 23.42
C LEU A 48 -5.28 -6.70 24.81
N GLY A 49 -6.43 -6.41 25.45
CA GLY A 49 -6.71 -6.90 26.79
C GLY A 49 -5.65 -6.50 27.83
N GLY A 50 -5.05 -5.30 27.68
CA GLY A 50 -3.99 -4.81 28.55
C GLY A 50 -2.58 -5.29 28.23
N GLN A 51 -2.39 -6.18 27.23
CA GLN A 51 -1.08 -6.69 26.84
C GLN A 51 -0.58 -6.04 25.56
N GLU A 52 0.68 -5.62 25.52
CA GLU A 52 1.33 -5.18 24.29
C GLU A 52 1.43 -6.35 23.31
N THR A 53 0.83 -6.15 22.15
CA THR A 53 0.70 -7.17 21.12
C THR A 53 1.15 -6.62 19.78
N LYS A 54 2.05 -7.32 19.10
CA LYS A 54 2.45 -7.04 17.75
C LYS A 54 1.40 -7.57 16.79
N VAL A 55 0.91 -6.72 15.91
CA VAL A 55 -0.07 -7.06 14.87
C VAL A 55 0.47 -6.72 13.49
N ALA A 56 0.04 -7.48 12.48
CA ALA A 56 0.25 -7.14 11.08
C ALA A 56 -0.87 -6.20 10.62
N LEU A 57 -0.50 -5.14 9.90
CA LEU A 57 -1.44 -4.20 9.30
C LEU A 57 -1.49 -4.41 7.80
N PHE A 58 -2.64 -4.80 7.29
CA PHE A 58 -2.95 -4.71 5.86
C PHE A 58 -3.41 -3.28 5.56
N VAL A 59 -2.81 -2.67 4.56
CA VAL A 59 -3.16 -1.31 4.13
C VAL A 59 -3.42 -1.32 2.63
N MET A 60 -4.61 -0.84 2.21
CA MET A 60 -4.91 -0.55 0.82
C MET A 60 -5.25 0.92 0.67
N THR A 61 -4.69 1.57 -0.33
CA THR A 61 -4.96 2.98 -0.62
C THR A 61 -5.35 3.18 -2.07
N LEU A 62 -6.13 4.22 -2.31
CA LEU A 62 -6.48 4.71 -3.64
C LEU A 62 -5.69 6.01 -3.86
N PRO A 63 -4.58 6.00 -4.63
CA PRO A 63 -3.70 7.17 -4.75
C PRO A 63 -4.40 8.40 -5.36
N TYR A 64 -5.41 8.20 -6.19
CA TYR A 64 -6.16 9.29 -6.82
C TYR A 64 -6.97 10.08 -5.79
N SER A 65 -7.83 9.42 -5.01
CA SER A 65 -8.64 10.06 -3.97
C SER A 65 -7.86 10.31 -2.67
N GLY A 66 -6.84 9.50 -2.39
CA GLY A 66 -6.16 9.42 -1.10
C GLY A 66 -6.95 8.65 -0.05
N ALA A 67 -8.02 7.94 -0.44
CA ALA A 67 -8.76 7.07 0.46
C ALA A 67 -7.91 5.89 0.91
N ILE A 68 -8.09 5.46 2.16
CA ILE A 68 -7.30 4.41 2.79
C ILE A 68 -8.20 3.43 3.53
N PHE A 69 -7.86 2.15 3.43
CA PHE A 69 -8.40 1.07 4.24
C PHE A 69 -7.27 0.41 5.03
N VAL A 70 -7.51 0.17 6.32
CA VAL A 70 -6.55 -0.46 7.23
C VAL A 70 -7.25 -1.54 8.03
N GLN A 71 -6.63 -2.70 8.11
CA GLN A 71 -7.09 -3.82 8.93
C GLN A 71 -5.91 -4.47 9.64
N ALA A 72 -6.10 -4.81 10.90
CA ALA A 72 -5.11 -5.52 11.72
C ALA A 72 -5.37 -7.03 11.69
N PHE A 73 -4.28 -7.80 11.65
CA PHE A 73 -4.26 -9.25 11.69
C PHE A 73 -3.25 -9.74 12.73
N PRO A 74 -3.38 -10.99 13.24
CA PRO A 74 -2.40 -11.53 14.18
C PRO A 74 -0.99 -11.64 13.59
N ARG A 75 -0.90 -11.91 12.29
CA ARG A 75 0.36 -12.05 11.54
C ARG A 75 0.12 -11.85 10.04
N GLU A 76 1.19 -11.56 9.31
CA GLU A 76 1.18 -11.60 7.85
C GLU A 76 1.28 -13.05 7.36
N CYS A 77 0.29 -13.49 6.59
CA CYS A 77 0.26 -14.80 5.94
C CYS A 77 -0.68 -14.77 4.73
N THR A 78 -0.74 -15.86 3.97
CA THR A 78 -1.57 -15.97 2.77
C THR A 78 -3.03 -15.68 3.06
N GLU A 79 -3.58 -16.27 4.11
CA GLU A 79 -4.99 -16.12 4.49
C GLU A 79 -5.33 -14.66 4.85
N THR A 80 -4.46 -13.99 5.60
CA THR A 80 -4.65 -12.60 6.00
C THR A 80 -4.45 -11.64 4.84
N PHE A 81 -3.59 -11.97 3.89
CA PHE A 81 -3.45 -11.23 2.63
C PHE A 81 -4.74 -11.31 1.79
N LEU A 82 -5.28 -12.51 1.61
CA LEU A 82 -6.52 -12.73 0.87
C LEU A 82 -7.71 -12.04 1.56
N GLU A 83 -7.82 -12.18 2.89
CA GLU A 83 -8.89 -11.57 3.68
C GLU A 83 -8.80 -10.04 3.68
N GLY A 84 -7.60 -9.48 3.78
CA GLY A 84 -7.38 -8.04 3.68
C GLY A 84 -7.91 -7.45 2.37
N HIS A 85 -7.67 -8.12 1.24
CA HIS A 85 -8.22 -7.72 -0.06
C HIS A 85 -9.75 -7.79 -0.08
N ARG A 86 -10.32 -8.90 0.39
CA ARG A 86 -11.77 -9.10 0.46
C ARG A 86 -12.46 -7.98 1.24
N GLN A 87 -11.91 -7.63 2.40
CA GLN A 87 -12.44 -6.59 3.27
C GLN A 87 -12.25 -5.18 2.66
N ALA A 88 -11.11 -4.92 2.05
CA ALA A 88 -10.84 -3.65 1.39
C ALA A 88 -11.80 -3.42 0.20
N PHE A 89 -12.03 -4.44 -0.62
CA PHE A 89 -12.97 -4.35 -1.74
C PHE A 89 -14.41 -4.12 -1.26
N ALA A 90 -14.80 -4.76 -0.16
CA ALA A 90 -16.10 -4.52 0.48
C ALA A 90 -16.20 -3.07 1.01
N PHE A 91 -15.16 -2.57 1.68
CA PHE A 91 -15.11 -1.20 2.19
C PHE A 91 -15.24 -0.15 1.09
N PHE A 92 -14.50 -0.33 0.00
CA PHE A 92 -14.54 0.58 -1.16
C PHE A 92 -15.78 0.37 -2.05
N SER A 93 -16.55 -0.70 -1.83
CA SER A 93 -17.73 -1.09 -2.63
C SER A 93 -17.40 -1.37 -4.09
N GLY A 94 -16.23 -1.94 -4.36
CA GLY A 94 -15.77 -2.29 -5.70
C GLY A 94 -14.33 -2.77 -5.72
N VAL A 95 -13.88 -3.20 -6.88
CA VAL A 95 -12.52 -3.75 -7.06
C VAL A 95 -11.70 -2.80 -7.94
N PRO A 96 -10.60 -2.23 -7.44
CA PRO A 96 -9.70 -1.44 -8.27
C PRO A 96 -9.24 -2.23 -9.50
N ARG A 97 -9.22 -1.58 -10.67
CA ARG A 97 -8.81 -2.24 -11.93
C ARG A 97 -7.36 -2.69 -11.91
N ARG A 98 -6.51 -1.93 -11.22
CA ARG A 98 -5.08 -2.19 -11.11
C ARG A 98 -4.63 -2.03 -9.67
N ILE A 99 -3.91 -3.02 -9.19
CA ILE A 99 -3.39 -3.03 -7.82
C ILE A 99 -1.87 -3.14 -7.86
N SER A 100 -1.20 -2.17 -7.24
CA SER A 100 0.25 -2.14 -7.14
C SER A 100 0.71 -2.77 -5.83
N TYR A 101 1.70 -3.65 -5.92
CA TYR A 101 2.30 -4.36 -4.79
C TYR A 101 3.79 -4.06 -4.71
N ASP A 102 4.34 -3.89 -3.50
CA ASP A 102 5.76 -4.17 -3.30
C ASP A 102 5.95 -5.69 -3.42
N ASN A 103 7.18 -6.16 -3.65
CA ASN A 103 7.48 -7.57 -3.92
C ASN A 103 7.17 -8.46 -2.70
N SER A 104 5.89 -8.59 -2.36
CA SER A 104 5.42 -9.44 -1.26
C SER A 104 5.68 -10.92 -1.57
N ALA A 105 6.33 -11.62 -0.65
CA ALA A 105 6.57 -13.07 -0.75
C ALA A 105 5.26 -13.89 -0.78
N ILE A 106 4.15 -13.31 -0.33
CA ILE A 106 2.84 -13.96 -0.38
C ILE A 106 2.29 -14.01 -1.80
N ALA A 107 2.49 -12.94 -2.57
CA ALA A 107 2.03 -12.87 -3.95
C ALA A 107 3.02 -13.49 -4.94
N VAL A 108 4.33 -13.41 -4.65
CA VAL A 108 5.41 -13.72 -5.59
C VAL A 108 6.26 -14.89 -5.09
N ILE A 109 6.29 -16.00 -5.84
CA ILE A 109 7.20 -17.12 -5.59
C ILE A 109 8.62 -16.77 -6.00
N LYS A 110 8.80 -16.12 -7.15
CA LYS A 110 10.11 -15.80 -7.71
C LYS A 110 10.05 -14.55 -8.57
N VAL A 111 11.00 -13.65 -8.34
CA VAL A 111 11.26 -12.51 -9.22
C VAL A 111 12.10 -13.00 -10.41
N LEU A 112 11.62 -12.77 -11.61
CA LEU A 112 12.31 -13.08 -12.87
C LEU A 112 13.03 -11.82 -13.40
N GLN A 113 13.19 -11.68 -14.70
CA GLN A 113 13.79 -10.47 -15.28
C GLN A 113 12.77 -9.31 -15.34
N GLY A 114 13.22 -8.11 -15.05
CA GLY A 114 12.38 -6.92 -15.14
C GLY A 114 11.15 -6.96 -14.23
N ARG A 115 9.96 -6.91 -14.84
CA ARG A 115 8.66 -6.95 -14.14
C ARG A 115 8.05 -8.35 -14.04
N GLU A 116 8.65 -9.34 -14.67
CA GLU A 116 8.12 -10.71 -14.65
C GLU A 116 8.22 -11.33 -13.26
N ARG A 117 7.16 -12.01 -12.83
CA ARG A 117 7.02 -12.67 -11.54
C ARG A 117 6.37 -14.04 -11.70
N LYS A 118 6.83 -15.00 -10.92
CA LYS A 118 6.09 -16.25 -10.75
C LYS A 118 5.17 -16.09 -9.54
N LEU A 119 3.87 -16.06 -9.78
CA LEU A 119 2.84 -15.78 -8.77
C LEU A 119 2.44 -17.05 -8.01
N THR A 120 1.97 -16.89 -6.78
CA THR A 120 1.43 -17.99 -5.98
C THR A 120 0.08 -18.43 -6.52
N LYS A 121 -0.32 -19.70 -6.30
CA LYS A 121 -1.63 -20.20 -6.70
C LYS A 121 -2.77 -19.43 -6.04
N GLU A 122 -2.59 -19.08 -4.79
CA GLU A 122 -3.57 -18.33 -4.00
C GLU A 122 -3.76 -16.91 -4.54
N PHE A 123 -2.67 -16.24 -4.94
CA PHE A 123 -2.75 -14.93 -5.57
C PHE A 123 -3.47 -14.99 -6.92
N LEU A 124 -3.14 -15.97 -7.76
CA LEU A 124 -3.81 -16.18 -9.05
C LEU A 124 -5.30 -16.48 -8.87
N ARG A 125 -5.69 -17.21 -7.82
CA ARG A 125 -7.09 -17.47 -7.48
C ARG A 125 -7.82 -16.18 -7.10
N LEU A 126 -7.20 -15.33 -6.26
CA LEU A 126 -7.73 -14.02 -5.91
C LEU A 126 -7.93 -13.16 -7.16
N GLN A 127 -6.90 -13.07 -8.00
CA GLN A 127 -6.91 -12.29 -9.22
C GLN A 127 -7.99 -12.77 -10.20
N SER A 128 -8.09 -14.10 -10.41
CA SER A 128 -9.11 -14.68 -11.29
C SER A 128 -10.54 -14.46 -10.79
N HIS A 129 -10.73 -14.37 -9.47
CA HIS A 129 -12.05 -14.12 -8.89
C HIS A 129 -12.49 -12.66 -9.04
N TYR A 130 -11.57 -11.72 -8.82
CA TYR A 130 -11.86 -10.29 -8.82
C TYR A 130 -11.49 -9.57 -10.13
N LEU A 131 -10.74 -10.21 -11.01
CA LEU A 131 -10.38 -9.75 -12.36
C LEU A 131 -9.54 -8.45 -12.41
N PHE A 132 -8.84 -8.10 -11.34
CA PHE A 132 -7.95 -6.95 -11.33
C PHE A 132 -6.61 -7.26 -12.02
N GLN A 133 -5.92 -6.21 -12.47
CA GLN A 133 -4.55 -6.28 -12.98
C GLN A 133 -3.55 -6.05 -11.85
N GLU A 134 -2.58 -6.93 -11.72
CA GLU A 134 -1.45 -6.75 -10.81
C GLU A 134 -0.38 -5.84 -11.42
N HIS A 135 0.28 -5.07 -10.56
CA HIS A 135 1.48 -4.33 -10.90
C HIS A 135 2.50 -4.47 -9.77
N PHE A 136 3.65 -5.07 -10.05
CA PHE A 136 4.72 -5.19 -9.08
C PHE A 136 5.75 -4.09 -9.31
N CYS A 137 6.10 -3.37 -8.23
CA CYS A 137 7.13 -2.34 -8.25
C CYS A 137 8.48 -2.94 -8.65
N LEU A 138 9.26 -2.18 -9.41
CA LEU A 138 10.60 -2.61 -9.79
C LEU A 138 11.55 -2.58 -8.59
N VAL A 139 12.34 -3.63 -8.45
CA VAL A 139 13.41 -3.70 -7.45
C VAL A 139 14.38 -2.53 -7.69
N ARG A 140 14.69 -1.73 -6.65
CA ARG A 140 15.61 -0.58 -6.65
C ARG A 140 15.11 0.72 -7.28
N ARG A 141 13.83 0.89 -7.59
CA ARG A 141 13.28 2.20 -7.95
C ARG A 141 12.65 2.89 -6.73
N ALA A 142 13.43 3.76 -6.10
CA ALA A 142 13.02 4.52 -4.90
C ALA A 142 11.73 5.35 -5.11
N ASN A 143 11.48 5.83 -6.34
CA ASN A 143 10.31 6.65 -6.67
C ASN A 143 8.99 5.87 -6.61
N GLU A 144 9.00 4.58 -6.99
CA GLU A 144 7.81 3.71 -6.89
C GLU A 144 7.58 3.28 -5.43
N LYS A 145 8.65 3.12 -4.64
CA LYS A 145 8.63 2.67 -3.25
C LYS A 145 8.27 3.76 -2.23
N GLY A 146 8.61 5.01 -2.51
CA GLY A 146 8.39 6.14 -1.60
C GLY A 146 6.93 6.45 -1.28
N HIS A 147 5.98 5.99 -2.09
CA HIS A 147 4.55 6.11 -1.81
C HIS A 147 4.08 5.07 -0.79
N VAL A 148 4.51 3.83 -0.92
CA VAL A 148 4.10 2.70 -0.07
C VAL A 148 4.56 2.91 1.38
N GLU A 149 5.83 3.27 1.61
CA GLU A 149 6.35 3.57 2.95
C GLU A 149 5.63 4.75 3.62
N ARG A 150 5.19 5.74 2.84
CA ARG A 150 4.39 6.88 3.35
C ARG A 150 3.01 6.44 3.83
N LEU A 151 2.39 5.46 3.17
CA LEU A 151 1.04 5.01 3.47
C LEU A 151 0.97 4.26 4.80
N LEU A 152 1.89 3.36 5.04
CA LEU A 152 2.04 2.68 6.33
C LEU A 152 2.35 3.69 7.45
N GLY A 153 3.24 4.64 7.17
CA GLY A 153 3.54 5.75 8.08
C GLY A 153 2.32 6.63 8.36
N TYR A 154 1.48 6.88 7.35
CA TYR A 154 0.22 7.61 7.52
C TYR A 154 -0.74 6.84 8.43
N ALA A 155 -0.98 5.57 8.14
CA ALA A 155 -1.86 4.72 8.94
C ALA A 155 -1.41 4.65 10.41
N ARG A 156 -0.11 4.45 10.65
CA ARG A 156 0.44 4.43 12.01
C ARG A 156 0.23 5.75 12.75
N ARG A 157 0.56 6.88 12.14
CA ARG A 157 0.44 8.20 12.78
C ARG A 157 -0.99 8.66 13.03
N ASN A 158 -1.90 8.35 12.12
CA ASN A 158 -3.26 8.88 12.18
C ASN A 158 -4.26 7.91 12.82
N PHE A 159 -3.98 6.59 12.73
CA PHE A 159 -4.94 5.58 13.21
C PHE A 159 -4.45 4.84 14.47
N LEU A 160 -3.13 4.88 14.76
CA LEU A 160 -2.54 4.15 15.88
C LEU A 160 -1.81 5.06 16.88
N VAL A 161 -2.06 6.38 16.84
CA VAL A 161 -1.57 7.35 17.83
C VAL A 161 -2.76 8.06 18.43
N PRO A 162 -2.90 8.05 19.77
CA PRO A 162 -2.15 7.26 20.75
C PRO A 162 -2.31 5.75 20.50
N VAL A 163 -1.37 4.93 21.03
CA VAL A 163 -1.43 3.47 20.87
C VAL A 163 -2.79 2.95 21.32
N PRO A 164 -3.55 2.26 20.46
CA PRO A 164 -4.88 1.79 20.81
C PRO A 164 -4.82 0.75 21.94
N GLU A 165 -5.68 0.94 22.92
CA GLU A 165 -5.91 -0.03 24.01
C GLU A 165 -7.35 -0.50 23.92
N VAL A 166 -7.54 -1.76 23.52
CA VAL A 166 -8.85 -2.36 23.24
C VAL A 166 -8.90 -3.79 23.76
N ALA A 167 -10.12 -4.31 23.94
CA ALA A 167 -10.32 -5.64 24.51
C ALA A 167 -9.85 -6.78 23.61
N SER A 168 -9.92 -6.61 22.28
CA SER A 168 -9.64 -7.68 21.32
C SER A 168 -9.20 -7.12 19.95
N LEU A 169 -8.71 -8.01 19.09
CA LEU A 169 -8.42 -7.70 17.69
C LEU A 169 -9.69 -7.31 16.90
N VAL A 170 -10.85 -7.87 17.24
CA VAL A 170 -12.13 -7.49 16.64
C VAL A 170 -12.45 -6.04 16.97
N ALA A 171 -12.39 -5.64 18.23
CA ALA A 171 -12.61 -4.27 18.66
C ALA A 171 -11.61 -3.28 18.03
N LEU A 172 -10.35 -3.72 17.84
CA LEU A 172 -9.36 -2.93 17.12
C LEU A 172 -9.78 -2.69 15.67
N ASN A 173 -10.23 -3.73 14.97
CA ASN A 173 -10.64 -3.63 13.57
C ASN A 173 -11.91 -2.80 13.38
N GLU A 174 -12.86 -2.84 14.32
CA GLU A 174 -14.02 -1.96 14.34
C GLU A 174 -13.59 -0.49 14.46
N ALA A 175 -12.69 -0.19 15.40
CA ALA A 175 -12.14 1.15 15.57
C ALA A 175 -11.34 1.62 14.34
N LEU A 176 -10.55 0.74 13.71
CA LEU A 176 -9.81 1.06 12.47
C LEU A 176 -10.76 1.34 11.30
N ALA A 177 -11.82 0.52 11.14
CA ALA A 177 -12.81 0.73 10.09
C ALA A 177 -13.53 2.08 10.25
N GLU A 178 -13.86 2.47 11.49
CA GLU A 178 -14.45 3.79 11.76
C GLU A 178 -13.47 4.93 11.44
N ARG A 179 -12.21 4.80 11.85
CA ARG A 179 -11.18 5.79 11.51
C ARG A 179 -10.95 5.91 10.00
N CYS A 180 -11.03 4.81 9.26
CA CYS A 180 -10.97 4.84 7.79
C CYS A 180 -12.17 5.61 7.19
N ARG A 181 -13.39 5.47 7.76
CA ARG A 181 -14.56 6.24 7.31
C ARG A 181 -14.40 7.73 7.62
N MET A 182 -14.00 8.07 8.84
CA MET A 182 -13.74 9.47 9.24
C MET A 182 -12.64 10.10 8.39
N ASP A 183 -11.62 9.34 7.97
CA ASP A 183 -10.55 9.81 7.13
C ASP A 183 -11.02 10.25 5.73
N LEU A 184 -12.16 9.72 5.24
CA LEU A 184 -12.77 10.17 4.00
C LEU A 184 -13.29 11.62 4.08
N GLU A 185 -13.60 12.11 5.27
CA GLU A 185 -14.03 13.49 5.49
C GLU A 185 -12.85 14.47 5.54
N HIS A 186 -11.62 13.96 5.70
CA HIS A 186 -10.43 14.79 5.76
C HIS A 186 -10.13 15.45 4.41
N ARG A 187 -9.73 16.75 4.49
CA ARG A 187 -9.24 17.51 3.34
C ARG A 187 -7.78 17.25 3.10
N THR A 188 -7.43 16.89 1.89
CA THR A 188 -6.02 16.78 1.49
C THR A 188 -5.43 18.17 1.29
N ARG A 189 -4.28 18.46 1.91
CA ARG A 189 -3.60 19.75 1.76
C ARG A 189 -3.36 20.07 0.26
N GLY A 190 -3.85 21.24 -0.17
CA GLY A 190 -3.72 21.70 -1.56
C GLY A 190 -4.79 21.18 -2.52
N LYS A 191 -5.77 20.40 -2.06
CA LYS A 191 -6.96 20.02 -2.85
C LYS A 191 -8.21 20.69 -2.27
N SER A 192 -9.14 21.06 -3.13
CA SER A 192 -10.48 21.50 -2.72
C SER A 192 -11.33 20.25 -2.43
N GLY A 193 -12.06 20.26 -1.32
CA GLY A 193 -12.94 19.14 -0.94
C GLY A 193 -12.30 18.09 -0.02
N SER A 194 -13.08 17.09 0.34
CA SER A 194 -12.70 15.95 1.16
C SER A 194 -12.10 14.83 0.30
N LYS A 195 -11.55 13.78 0.93
CA LYS A 195 -11.12 12.57 0.20
C LYS A 195 -12.30 11.79 -0.38
N GLY A 196 -13.50 11.94 0.21
CA GLY A 196 -14.72 11.32 -0.27
C GLY A 196 -15.18 11.84 -1.63
N ASP A 197 -14.89 13.10 -1.95
CA ASP A 197 -15.31 13.71 -3.22
C ASP A 197 -14.67 12.99 -4.43
N PRO A 198 -13.32 12.86 -4.55
CA PRO A 198 -12.71 12.13 -5.65
C PRO A 198 -12.88 10.60 -5.54
N LEU A 199 -13.29 10.05 -4.39
CA LEU A 199 -13.59 8.62 -4.26
C LEU A 199 -14.75 8.19 -5.15
N VAL A 200 -15.67 9.11 -5.49
CA VAL A 200 -16.76 8.84 -6.43
C VAL A 200 -16.19 8.48 -7.80
N GLU A 201 -15.15 9.17 -8.25
CA GLU A 201 -14.48 8.91 -9.53
C GLU A 201 -13.71 7.56 -9.48
N ASP A 202 -13.02 7.27 -8.36
CA ASP A 202 -12.40 5.96 -8.16
C ASP A 202 -13.43 4.84 -8.29
N ARG A 203 -14.57 4.96 -7.59
CA ARG A 203 -15.66 3.96 -7.63
C ARG A 203 -16.27 3.78 -9.02
N ALA A 204 -16.41 4.85 -9.78
CA ALA A 204 -16.89 4.79 -11.15
C ALA A 204 -15.95 4.01 -12.09
N ALA A 205 -14.65 3.99 -11.76
CA ALA A 205 -13.64 3.25 -12.50
C ALA A 205 -13.46 1.80 -12.04
N PHE A 206 -14.05 1.38 -10.92
CA PHE A 206 -13.88 0.03 -10.37
C PHE A 206 -14.58 -1.05 -11.20
N LEU A 207 -14.11 -2.28 -11.03
CA LEU A 207 -14.85 -3.47 -11.41
C LEU A 207 -15.91 -3.77 -10.35
N PRO A 208 -17.07 -4.32 -10.75
CA PRO A 208 -18.12 -4.68 -9.79
C PRO A 208 -17.64 -5.82 -8.87
N LEU A 209 -18.15 -5.82 -7.65
CA LEU A 209 -17.95 -6.95 -6.73
C LEU A 209 -18.62 -8.21 -7.30
N PRO A 210 -17.95 -9.37 -7.29
CA PRO A 210 -18.58 -10.64 -7.64
C PRO A 210 -19.77 -10.96 -6.75
N LYS A 211 -20.79 -11.59 -7.30
CA LYS A 211 -21.97 -12.02 -6.54
C LYS A 211 -21.65 -13.08 -5.47
N GLN A 212 -20.71 -13.96 -5.79
CA GLN A 212 -20.22 -14.96 -4.84
C GLN A 212 -19.07 -14.40 -4.02
N PRO A 213 -19.10 -14.53 -2.69
CA PRO A 213 -17.99 -14.09 -1.85
C PRO A 213 -16.75 -14.94 -2.10
N PHE A 214 -15.59 -14.31 -2.08
CA PHE A 214 -14.30 -15.00 -2.15
C PHE A 214 -14.00 -15.69 -0.82
N GLU A 215 -13.61 -16.96 -0.88
CA GLU A 215 -13.16 -17.68 0.31
C GLU A 215 -11.67 -17.47 0.53
N ALA A 216 -11.34 -16.68 1.56
CA ALA A 216 -9.97 -16.31 1.92
C ALA A 216 -9.29 -17.45 2.71
N ARG A 217 -9.15 -18.63 2.09
CA ARG A 217 -8.48 -19.80 2.67
C ARG A 217 -7.40 -20.34 1.73
N ARG A 218 -6.39 -20.97 2.30
CA ARG A 218 -5.45 -21.78 1.53
C ARG A 218 -6.11 -23.11 1.18
N ILE A 219 -5.98 -23.52 -0.08
CA ILE A 219 -6.45 -24.83 -0.53
C ILE A 219 -5.22 -25.75 -0.57
N GLU A 220 -5.16 -26.72 0.33
CA GLU A 220 -4.19 -27.79 0.29
C GLU A 220 -4.80 -28.97 -0.49
N GLN A 221 -4.08 -29.46 -1.50
CA GLN A 221 -4.45 -30.70 -2.16
C GLN A 221 -4.11 -31.84 -1.20
N ALA A 222 -5.09 -32.66 -0.86
CA ALA A 222 -4.81 -33.93 -0.19
C ALA A 222 -3.92 -34.76 -1.14
N SER A 223 -2.76 -35.17 -0.63
CA SER A 223 -1.82 -36.06 -1.30
C SER A 223 -2.29 -37.51 -1.20
#